data_5eeaac8a34258315d066c9511032c1a2
#
_entry.id   5eeaac8a34258315d066c9511032c1a2
#
_cell.length_a   1.000
_cell.length_b   1.000
_cell.length_c   1.000
_cell.angle_alpha   90.00
_cell.angle_beta   90.00
_cell.angle_gamma   90.00
#
_symmetry.space_group_name_H-M   'P 1'
#
loop_
_entity.id
_entity.type
_entity.pdbx_description
1 polymer ?
#
loop_
_entity_poly.entity_id
_entity_poly.type
_entity_poly.pdbx_seq_one_letter_code
_entity_poly.pdbx_strand_id
1 'polypeptide(L)'
;MTAPRASRLVEESEEGATNLILPYVSSIDEETARELAKATQAGLLLDGLVSVNKNTARELATFSGFVLSLNGITNLESGTADELSAFGGRALVFNGLEVIDEIAVRKLAQFKGQAIFLDGLKEMCPEVAETLVGFRGNCLGIYGLRKIDKELMAVLIKWRVEKISLRG
;
A
#
# COMPACT_ATOMS: atom_id res chain seq x y z
N MET A 1 -19.37 0.32 4.36
CA MET A 1 -19.64 1.77 4.42
C MET A 1 -20.32 2.17 3.12
N THR A 2 -21.15 3.22 3.09
CA THR A 2 -21.84 3.68 1.89
C THR A 2 -21.30 5.06 1.45
N ALA A 3 -21.41 5.39 0.17
CA ALA A 3 -20.94 6.66 -0.39
C ALA A 3 -21.47 7.91 0.32
N PRO A 4 -22.80 8.06 0.65
CA PRO A 4 -23.29 9.22 1.37
C PRO A 4 -22.67 9.39 2.76
N ARG A 5 -22.34 8.28 3.44
CA ARG A 5 -21.63 8.33 4.72
C ARG A 5 -20.16 8.72 4.56
N ALA A 6 -19.53 8.25 3.48
CA ALA A 6 -18.16 8.61 3.14
C ALA A 6 -18.05 10.11 2.84
N SER A 7 -18.95 10.66 1.99
CA SER A 7 -18.98 12.10 1.71
C SER A 7 -19.10 12.93 2.98
N ARG A 8 -20.03 12.56 3.89
CA ARG A 8 -20.18 13.26 5.16
C ARG A 8 -18.90 13.18 6.02
N LEU A 9 -18.26 12.02 6.10
CA LEU A 9 -17.01 11.87 6.88
C LEU A 9 -15.88 12.72 6.31
N VAL A 10 -15.82 12.88 5.00
CA VAL A 10 -14.83 13.75 4.36
C VAL A 10 -15.15 15.22 4.64
N GLU A 11 -16.42 15.62 4.59
CA GLU A 11 -16.85 17.00 4.89
C GLU A 11 -16.71 17.38 6.37
N GLU A 12 -17.00 16.42 7.28
CA GLU A 12 -16.92 16.61 8.74
C GLU A 12 -15.50 16.38 9.28
N SER A 13 -14.56 15.92 8.43
CA SER A 13 -13.19 15.73 8.87
C SER A 13 -12.59 17.06 9.33
N GLU A 14 -12.08 17.08 10.56
CA GLU A 14 -11.59 18.31 11.21
C GLU A 14 -10.59 19.05 10.32
N GLU A 15 -10.79 20.35 10.12
CA GLU A 15 -9.78 21.21 9.51
C GLU A 15 -8.51 21.15 10.37
N GLY A 16 -7.44 20.58 9.76
CA GLY A 16 -6.16 20.38 10.44
C GLY A 16 -5.89 18.94 10.88
N ALA A 17 -6.85 18.01 10.75
CA ALA A 17 -6.55 16.59 10.92
C ALA A 17 -5.53 16.13 9.86
N THR A 18 -4.42 15.53 10.32
CA THR A 18 -3.37 15.07 9.41
C THR A 18 -3.83 13.88 8.57
N ASN A 19 -4.66 13.01 9.14
CA ASN A 19 -5.11 11.77 8.49
C ASN A 19 -6.61 11.54 8.67
N LEU A 20 -7.25 11.01 7.64
CA LEU A 20 -8.58 10.38 7.75
C LEU A 20 -8.38 8.89 8.07
N ILE A 21 -8.78 8.49 9.27
CA ILE A 21 -8.53 7.14 9.80
C ILE A 21 -9.85 6.40 9.97
N LEU A 22 -10.03 5.30 9.23
CA LEU A 22 -11.25 4.49 9.23
C LEU A 22 -10.93 3.00 9.51
N PRO A 23 -10.52 2.65 10.74
CA PRO A 23 -9.95 1.34 11.06
C PRO A 23 -11.01 0.21 11.11
N TYR A 24 -12.29 0.56 11.21
CA TYR A 24 -13.39 -0.43 11.34
C TYR A 24 -14.17 -0.63 10.04
N VAL A 25 -13.74 0.01 8.96
CA VAL A 25 -14.38 -0.17 7.64
C VAL A 25 -13.77 -1.38 6.98
N SER A 26 -14.53 -2.49 6.93
CA SER A 26 -14.05 -3.77 6.38
C SER A 26 -14.27 -3.93 4.87
N SER A 27 -15.19 -3.16 4.29
CA SER A 27 -15.46 -3.17 2.85
C SER A 27 -15.99 -1.83 2.37
N ILE A 28 -15.68 -1.48 1.14
CA ILE A 28 -16.21 -0.32 0.41
C ILE A 28 -16.47 -0.72 -1.04
N ASP A 29 -17.44 -0.05 -1.66
CA ASP A 29 -17.67 -0.11 -3.10
C ASP A 29 -16.91 1.01 -3.84
N GLU A 30 -16.98 1.01 -5.14
CA GLU A 30 -16.32 1.99 -6.02
C GLU A 30 -16.77 3.43 -5.72
N GLU A 31 -18.09 3.64 -5.54
CA GLU A 31 -18.64 4.96 -5.25
C GLU A 31 -18.15 5.49 -3.89
N THR A 32 -18.14 4.64 -2.88
CA THR A 32 -17.59 4.97 -1.56
C THR A 32 -16.09 5.33 -1.65
N ALA A 33 -15.31 4.56 -2.42
CA ALA A 33 -13.88 4.83 -2.63
C ALA A 33 -13.66 6.19 -3.30
N ARG A 34 -14.48 6.52 -4.30
CA ARG A 34 -14.44 7.82 -4.99
C ARG A 34 -14.72 8.98 -4.03
N GLU A 35 -15.69 8.83 -3.13
CA GLU A 35 -15.98 9.86 -2.12
C GLU A 35 -14.83 10.01 -1.12
N LEU A 36 -14.26 8.89 -0.63
CA LEU A 36 -13.10 8.93 0.28
C LEU A 36 -11.86 9.55 -0.36
N ALA A 37 -11.65 9.33 -1.66
CA ALA A 37 -10.51 9.88 -2.38
C ALA A 37 -10.55 11.42 -2.53
N LYS A 38 -11.70 12.07 -2.26
CA LYS A 38 -11.83 13.53 -2.20
C LYS A 38 -11.28 14.13 -0.89
N ALA A 39 -10.90 13.29 0.08
CA ALA A 39 -10.34 13.74 1.34
C ALA A 39 -9.10 14.63 1.12
N THR A 40 -8.99 15.69 1.91
CA THR A 40 -7.89 16.69 1.79
C THR A 40 -6.76 16.45 2.79
N GLN A 41 -6.89 15.43 3.63
CA GLN A 41 -5.89 15.05 4.61
C GLN A 41 -4.61 14.52 3.96
N ALA A 42 -3.51 14.56 4.70
CA ALA A 42 -2.23 14.02 4.23
C ALA A 42 -2.24 12.50 4.09
N GLY A 43 -3.04 11.79 4.88
CA GLY A 43 -3.17 10.34 4.82
C GLY A 43 -4.61 9.86 4.83
N LEU A 44 -4.88 8.83 4.03
CA LEU A 44 -6.11 8.04 4.04
C LEU A 44 -5.77 6.63 4.55
N LEU A 45 -6.20 6.31 5.77
CA LEU A 45 -5.88 5.07 6.47
C LEU A 45 -7.14 4.19 6.54
N LEU A 46 -7.20 3.18 5.69
CA LEU A 46 -8.31 2.24 5.54
C LEU A 46 -7.89 0.84 6.02
N ASP A 47 -7.24 0.78 7.18
CA ASP A 47 -6.57 -0.41 7.70
C ASP A 47 -7.53 -1.54 8.10
N GLY A 48 -8.84 -1.27 8.13
CA GLY A 48 -9.87 -2.28 8.33
C GLY A 48 -10.29 -3.03 7.06
N LEU A 49 -9.97 -2.52 5.86
CA LEU A 49 -10.34 -3.15 4.60
C LEU A 49 -9.65 -4.50 4.46
N VAL A 50 -10.43 -5.56 4.31
CA VAL A 50 -9.90 -6.93 4.15
C VAL A 50 -9.59 -7.29 2.70
N SER A 51 -10.21 -6.58 1.76
CA SER A 51 -9.97 -6.72 0.33
C SER A 51 -10.35 -5.46 -0.43
N VAL A 52 -9.72 -5.25 -1.57
CA VAL A 52 -10.02 -4.17 -2.52
C VAL A 52 -9.97 -4.76 -3.92
N ASN A 53 -11.03 -4.54 -4.70
CA ASN A 53 -11.05 -4.94 -6.11
C ASN A 53 -10.41 -3.86 -6.99
N LYS A 54 -10.18 -4.20 -8.26
CA LYS A 54 -9.53 -3.32 -9.23
C LYS A 54 -10.21 -1.95 -9.36
N ASN A 55 -11.55 -1.90 -9.45
CA ASN A 55 -12.27 -0.63 -9.64
C ASN A 55 -12.18 0.26 -8.40
N THR A 56 -12.38 -0.31 -7.22
CA THR A 56 -12.21 0.38 -5.94
C THR A 56 -10.77 0.91 -5.78
N ALA A 57 -9.76 0.11 -6.17
CA ALA A 57 -8.35 0.50 -6.15
C ALA A 57 -8.07 1.71 -7.05
N ARG A 58 -8.66 1.73 -8.25
CA ARG A 58 -8.55 2.85 -9.18
C ARG A 58 -9.05 4.14 -8.57
N GLU A 59 -10.21 4.12 -7.93
CA GLU A 59 -10.76 5.31 -7.27
C GLU A 59 -9.89 5.75 -6.09
N LEU A 60 -9.42 4.81 -5.24
CA LEU A 60 -8.51 5.13 -4.14
C LEU A 60 -7.19 5.72 -4.62
N ALA A 61 -6.68 5.27 -5.77
CA ALA A 61 -5.45 5.82 -6.35
C ALA A 61 -5.55 7.28 -6.80
N THR A 62 -6.78 7.83 -6.93
CA THR A 62 -7.01 9.25 -7.21
C THR A 62 -6.87 10.15 -5.98
N PHE A 63 -6.74 9.58 -4.76
CA PHE A 63 -6.52 10.34 -3.55
C PHE A 63 -5.27 11.23 -3.68
N SER A 64 -5.41 12.52 -3.35
CA SER A 64 -4.36 13.52 -3.57
C SER A 64 -3.39 13.70 -2.38
N GLY A 65 -3.61 12.97 -1.28
CA GLY A 65 -2.74 13.03 -0.10
C GLY A 65 -1.42 12.29 -0.28
N PHE A 66 -0.67 12.18 0.80
CA PHE A 66 0.69 11.61 0.74
C PHE A 66 0.74 10.11 1.05
N VAL A 67 -0.18 9.61 1.87
CA VAL A 67 -0.14 8.22 2.36
C VAL A 67 -1.49 7.56 2.12
N LEU A 68 -1.46 6.41 1.45
CA LEU A 68 -2.59 5.49 1.37
C LEU A 68 -2.23 4.20 2.13
N SER A 69 -2.94 3.94 3.23
CA SER A 69 -2.73 2.77 4.07
C SER A 69 -3.88 1.78 3.96
N LEU A 70 -3.55 0.52 3.68
CA LEU A 70 -4.44 -0.59 3.42
C LEU A 70 -3.93 -1.84 4.19
N ASN A 71 -3.63 -1.68 5.48
CA ASN A 71 -3.00 -2.74 6.30
C ASN A 71 -3.88 -3.97 6.55
N GLY A 72 -5.19 -3.87 6.34
CA GLY A 72 -6.08 -5.03 6.49
C GLY A 72 -6.07 -5.99 5.30
N ILE A 73 -5.49 -5.60 4.16
CA ILE A 73 -5.41 -6.43 2.97
C ILE A 73 -4.37 -7.52 3.19
N THR A 74 -4.78 -8.79 3.08
CA THR A 74 -3.90 -9.96 3.25
C THR A 74 -3.47 -10.57 1.92
N ASN A 75 -4.17 -10.26 0.84
CA ASN A 75 -3.86 -10.69 -0.53
C ASN A 75 -4.04 -9.52 -1.49
N LEU A 76 -3.13 -9.36 -2.43
CA LEU A 76 -3.14 -8.29 -3.42
C LEU A 76 -3.10 -8.87 -4.83
N GLU A 77 -4.24 -8.82 -5.52
CA GLU A 77 -4.34 -9.25 -6.92
C GLU A 77 -3.57 -8.29 -7.85
N SER A 78 -3.01 -8.84 -8.92
CA SER A 78 -2.18 -8.09 -9.88
C SER A 78 -2.91 -6.87 -10.51
N GLY A 79 -4.22 -7.01 -10.80
CA GLY A 79 -5.03 -5.91 -11.33
C GLY A 79 -5.24 -4.78 -10.32
N THR A 80 -5.38 -5.12 -9.04
CA THR A 80 -5.48 -4.17 -7.93
C THR A 80 -4.14 -3.48 -7.68
N ALA A 81 -3.03 -4.24 -7.70
CA ALA A 81 -1.67 -3.72 -7.58
C ALA A 81 -1.33 -2.72 -8.69
N ASP A 82 -1.77 -3.00 -9.92
CA ASP A 82 -1.58 -2.12 -11.10
C ASP A 82 -2.26 -0.75 -10.88
N GLU A 83 -3.52 -0.75 -10.47
CA GLU A 83 -4.26 0.50 -10.21
C GLU A 83 -3.65 1.27 -9.02
N LEU A 84 -3.31 0.59 -7.92
CA LEU A 84 -2.70 1.24 -6.75
C LEU A 84 -1.29 1.78 -7.05
N SER A 85 -0.55 1.18 -7.98
CA SER A 85 0.74 1.71 -8.41
C SER A 85 0.66 3.07 -9.09
N ALA A 86 -0.52 3.46 -9.58
CA ALA A 86 -0.80 4.78 -10.17
C ALA A 86 -1.06 5.87 -9.10
N PHE A 87 -1.14 5.51 -7.81
CA PHE A 87 -1.30 6.49 -6.73
C PHE A 87 -0.22 7.59 -6.80
N GLY A 88 -0.66 8.85 -6.78
CA GLY A 88 0.23 10.00 -6.93
C GLY A 88 0.93 10.45 -5.65
N GLY A 89 0.66 9.82 -4.51
CA GLY A 89 1.22 10.19 -3.22
C GLY A 89 2.64 9.69 -2.98
N ARG A 90 3.06 9.73 -1.72
CA ARG A 90 4.44 9.40 -1.34
C ARG A 90 4.62 7.96 -0.85
N ALA A 91 3.61 7.41 -0.19
CA ALA A 91 3.72 6.10 0.43
C ALA A 91 2.47 5.23 0.24
N LEU A 92 2.70 3.97 -0.09
CA LEU A 92 1.73 2.88 -0.03
C LEU A 92 2.08 1.95 1.12
N VAL A 93 1.08 1.60 1.94
CA VAL A 93 1.28 0.80 3.14
C VAL A 93 0.36 -0.42 3.12
N PHE A 94 0.96 -1.63 3.13
CA PHE A 94 0.29 -2.92 3.04
C PHE A 94 0.85 -3.91 4.07
N ASN A 95 0.92 -3.48 5.34
CA ASN A 95 1.56 -4.29 6.39
C ASN A 95 0.77 -5.56 6.77
N GLY A 96 -0.43 -5.74 6.23
CA GLY A 96 -1.20 -6.98 6.38
C GLY A 96 -0.91 -8.05 5.33
N LEU A 97 -0.20 -7.71 4.24
CA LEU A 97 0.16 -8.70 3.22
C LEU A 97 1.15 -9.71 3.77
N GLU A 98 0.74 -10.97 3.83
CA GLU A 98 1.61 -12.07 4.27
C GLU A 98 2.37 -12.71 3.09
N VAL A 99 1.76 -12.68 1.91
CA VAL A 99 2.32 -13.19 0.65
C VAL A 99 1.99 -12.23 -0.49
N ILE A 100 2.86 -12.18 -1.47
CA ILE A 100 2.63 -11.43 -2.72
C ILE A 100 3.17 -12.25 -3.89
N ASP A 101 2.41 -12.34 -4.97
CA ASP A 101 2.87 -13.02 -6.18
C ASP A 101 3.78 -12.13 -7.04
N GLU A 102 4.52 -12.76 -7.95
CA GLU A 102 5.49 -12.07 -8.81
C GLU A 102 4.82 -11.03 -9.74
N ILE A 103 3.59 -11.27 -10.19
CA ILE A 103 2.89 -10.36 -11.10
C ILE A 103 2.43 -9.13 -10.31
N ALA A 104 1.84 -9.33 -9.14
CA ALA A 104 1.38 -8.24 -8.28
C ALA A 104 2.56 -7.37 -7.82
N VAL A 105 3.68 -7.99 -7.41
CA VAL A 105 4.87 -7.22 -6.99
C VAL A 105 5.49 -6.45 -8.15
N ARG A 106 5.49 -7.00 -9.36
CA ARG A 106 5.99 -6.31 -10.56
C ARG A 106 5.17 -5.06 -10.88
N LYS A 107 3.85 -5.12 -10.66
CA LYS A 107 2.97 -3.97 -10.82
C LYS A 107 3.22 -2.94 -9.72
N LEU A 108 3.26 -3.37 -8.48
CA LEU A 108 3.49 -2.50 -7.33
C LEU A 108 4.85 -1.79 -7.40
N ALA A 109 5.89 -2.46 -7.89
CA ALA A 109 7.23 -1.87 -8.06
C ALA A 109 7.29 -0.71 -9.09
N GLN A 110 6.23 -0.52 -9.90
CA GLN A 110 6.09 0.62 -10.81
C GLN A 110 5.61 1.90 -10.10
N PHE A 111 5.21 1.80 -8.84
CA PHE A 111 4.82 2.96 -8.03
C PHE A 111 5.91 4.03 -8.06
N LYS A 112 5.50 5.29 -8.29
CA LYS A 112 6.42 6.42 -8.44
C LYS A 112 6.64 7.22 -7.16
N GLY A 113 6.02 6.80 -6.06
CA GLY A 113 6.20 7.43 -4.75
C GLY A 113 7.54 7.10 -4.12
N GLN A 114 7.67 7.49 -2.87
CA GLN A 114 8.93 7.40 -2.12
C GLN A 114 9.06 6.11 -1.31
N ALA A 115 7.95 5.53 -0.88
CA ALA A 115 7.98 4.39 0.04
C ALA A 115 6.89 3.35 -0.27
N ILE A 116 7.25 2.08 -0.13
CA ILE A 116 6.32 0.95 -0.05
C ILE A 116 6.60 0.20 1.24
N PHE A 117 5.57 -0.07 2.04
CA PHE A 117 5.67 -0.85 3.26
C PHE A 117 4.91 -2.18 3.10
N LEU A 118 5.63 -3.28 3.25
CA LEU A 118 5.20 -4.67 3.13
C LEU A 118 5.65 -5.47 4.36
N ASP A 119 5.51 -4.85 5.55
CA ASP A 119 6.06 -5.40 6.79
C ASP A 119 5.37 -6.69 7.25
N GLY A 120 4.24 -7.04 6.64
CA GLY A 120 3.54 -8.30 6.89
C GLY A 120 4.13 -9.52 6.19
N LEU A 121 4.96 -9.32 5.15
CA LEU A 121 5.56 -10.43 4.40
C LEU A 121 6.47 -11.25 5.30
N LYS A 122 6.15 -12.53 5.44
CA LYS A 122 6.88 -13.49 6.30
C LYS A 122 8.01 -14.18 5.55
N GLU A 123 7.81 -14.38 4.25
CA GLU A 123 8.74 -15.03 3.35
C GLU A 123 8.77 -14.28 2.02
N MET A 124 9.89 -14.33 1.35
CA MET A 124 10.09 -13.72 0.04
C MET A 124 11.07 -14.59 -0.76
N CYS A 125 10.69 -14.95 -1.98
CA CYS A 125 11.60 -15.62 -2.88
C CYS A 125 12.54 -14.60 -3.57
N PRO A 126 13.72 -15.03 -4.05
CA PRO A 126 14.68 -14.15 -4.71
C PRO A 126 14.08 -13.38 -5.90
N GLU A 127 13.19 -13.99 -6.67
CA GLU A 127 12.55 -13.40 -7.85
C GLU A 127 11.66 -12.21 -7.49
N VAL A 128 10.91 -12.32 -6.40
CA VAL A 128 10.10 -11.21 -5.84
C VAL A 128 11.03 -10.09 -5.35
N ALA A 129 12.11 -10.45 -4.67
CA ALA A 129 13.09 -9.48 -4.20
C ALA A 129 13.78 -8.75 -5.36
N GLU A 130 14.19 -9.46 -6.42
CA GLU A 130 14.78 -8.86 -7.62
C GLU A 130 13.84 -7.85 -8.28
N THR A 131 12.55 -8.16 -8.30
CA THR A 131 11.53 -7.23 -8.80
C THR A 131 11.42 -5.99 -7.94
N LEU A 132 11.41 -6.14 -6.59
CA LEU A 132 11.35 -5.02 -5.65
C LEU A 132 12.62 -4.16 -5.68
N VAL A 133 13.78 -4.72 -5.98
CA VAL A 133 15.02 -3.94 -6.21
C VAL A 133 14.87 -2.96 -7.37
N GLY A 134 13.95 -3.20 -8.30
CA GLY A 134 13.58 -2.27 -9.37
C GLY A 134 12.74 -1.07 -8.92
N PHE A 135 12.18 -1.09 -7.72
CA PHE A 135 11.45 0.05 -7.17
C PHE A 135 12.38 1.27 -7.01
N ARG A 136 11.93 2.43 -7.50
CA ARG A 136 12.75 3.64 -7.58
C ARG A 136 12.56 4.60 -6.38
N GLY A 137 11.74 4.23 -5.41
CA GLY A 137 11.53 5.02 -4.20
C GLY A 137 12.73 4.98 -3.23
N ASN A 138 12.60 5.68 -2.12
CA ASN A 138 13.67 5.85 -1.13
C ASN A 138 13.54 4.89 0.07
N CYS A 139 12.42 4.19 0.19
CA CYS A 139 12.16 3.31 1.32
C CYS A 139 11.35 2.09 0.92
N LEU A 140 11.78 0.92 1.36
CA LEU A 140 11.00 -0.32 1.31
C LEU A 140 10.98 -0.92 2.71
N GLY A 141 9.79 -1.04 3.30
CA GLY A 141 9.57 -1.76 4.55
C GLY A 141 9.31 -3.23 4.26
N ILE A 142 10.11 -4.11 4.85
CA ILE A 142 9.97 -5.57 4.78
C ILE A 142 10.37 -6.20 6.12
N TYR A 143 9.93 -5.58 7.21
CA TYR A 143 10.32 -5.97 8.58
C TYR A 143 9.84 -7.36 9.02
N GLY A 144 8.82 -7.90 8.35
CA GLY A 144 8.20 -9.17 8.73
C GLY A 144 8.95 -10.42 8.30
N LEU A 145 9.98 -10.29 7.46
CA LEU A 145 10.73 -11.43 6.95
C LEU A 145 11.37 -12.22 8.09
N ARG A 146 10.99 -13.50 8.19
CA ARG A 146 11.47 -14.41 9.24
C ARG A 146 12.70 -15.19 8.84
N LYS A 147 12.95 -15.32 7.54
CA LYS A 147 14.07 -16.07 7.00
C LYS A 147 14.69 -15.29 5.83
N ILE A 148 15.97 -15.07 5.91
CA ILE A 148 16.77 -14.46 4.85
C ILE A 148 17.93 -15.42 4.60
N ASP A 149 17.90 -16.13 3.49
CA ASP A 149 18.99 -16.99 3.06
C ASP A 149 20.05 -16.19 2.28
N LYS A 150 21.11 -16.89 1.85
CA LYS A 150 22.24 -16.28 1.12
C LYS A 150 21.81 -15.63 -0.20
N GLU A 151 20.87 -16.26 -0.91
CA GLU A 151 20.41 -15.83 -2.23
C GLU A 151 19.57 -14.56 -2.09
N LEU A 152 18.60 -14.56 -1.20
CA LEU A 152 17.78 -13.40 -0.89
C LEU A 152 18.64 -12.23 -0.37
N MET A 153 19.59 -12.51 0.53
CA MET A 153 20.51 -11.48 1.04
C MET A 153 21.34 -10.86 -0.08
N ALA A 154 21.86 -11.67 -1.02
CA ALA A 154 22.63 -11.17 -2.16
C ALA A 154 21.82 -10.24 -3.07
N VAL A 155 20.52 -10.48 -3.21
CA VAL A 155 19.60 -9.60 -3.95
C VAL A 155 19.35 -8.31 -3.18
N LEU A 156 19.00 -8.40 -1.90
CA LEU A 156 18.67 -7.24 -1.07
C LEU A 156 19.83 -6.25 -0.92
N ILE A 157 21.07 -6.75 -0.85
CA ILE A 157 22.27 -5.89 -0.80
C ILE A 157 22.44 -5.04 -2.06
N LYS A 158 21.92 -5.47 -3.22
CA LYS A 158 21.97 -4.71 -4.46
C LYS A 158 21.04 -3.49 -4.47
N TRP A 159 20.16 -3.39 -3.50
CA TRP A 159 19.25 -2.26 -3.44
C TRP A 159 20.01 -0.98 -3.11
N ARG A 160 19.90 0.01 -4.01
CA ARG A 160 20.59 1.31 -3.91
C ARG A 160 19.91 2.30 -2.97
N VAL A 161 18.97 1.86 -2.15
CA VAL A 161 18.15 2.73 -1.31
C VAL A 161 18.79 2.87 0.07
N GLU A 162 18.79 4.10 0.60
CA GLU A 162 19.47 4.47 1.85
C GLU A 162 18.93 3.78 3.12
N LYS A 163 17.79 3.07 3.03
CA LYS A 163 17.17 2.44 4.20
C LYS A 163 16.44 1.16 3.84
N ILE A 164 17.14 0.03 3.81
CA ILE A 164 16.51 -1.26 4.07
C ILE A 164 16.42 -1.40 5.58
N SER A 165 15.19 -1.44 6.10
CA SER A 165 14.96 -1.68 7.50
C SER A 165 14.62 -3.15 7.70
N LEU A 166 15.61 -3.92 8.12
CA LEU A 166 15.48 -5.32 8.49
C LEU A 166 15.49 -5.43 10.01
N ARG A 167 14.45 -6.00 10.60
CA ARG A 167 14.52 -6.53 11.97
C ARG A 167 14.59 -8.04 11.86
N GLY A 168 15.76 -8.58 12.17
CA GLY A 168 15.96 -10.00 12.44
C GLY A 168 15.39 -10.40 13.80
#